data_768d62866467e805eef6827d845caf00
#
_entry.id   768d62866467e805eef6827d845caf00
#
_cell.length_a   1.000
_cell.length_b   1.000
_cell.length_c   1.000
_cell.angle_alpha   90.00
_cell.angle_beta   90.00
_cell.angle_gamma   90.00
#
_symmetry.space_group_name_H-M   'P 1'
#
loop_
_entity.id
_entity.type
_entity.pdbx_description
1 polymer ?
#
loop_
_entity_poly.entity_id
_entity_poly.type
_entity_poly.pdbx_seq_one_letter_code
_entity_poly.pdbx_strand_id
1 'polypeptide(L)'
;MNYIDTKYISLISPRLRNFTKKSDYLWNFSCPYCGDSQKNQKKARGFIYRTKSDLFYKCHNCAYGTTLSKLIEFVDNNLHKEYVMERYKEGQTSTGRGGKGQGQSISAPKFNFKAPVFKKKKDFENLVSFAELDVNHPAVEFLEQRKLPQKTWNDIYFCPKFFEFTNKLVPNKFKSLDGDHPRMIIPFRKEDGTVFAYQGRAFGNEPQKYITIILDSKYPKIFGMDRVIPSHTINIVEGPFDSLFLPNCVAVAQSDLRVSQFKDKAVLIPDNEPRNKEVCKQISKFIDDGYNVVIWPKGVKSKDINEMILSGMSVLDILNVIHSNTHRGLHARTVFNNWKRI
;
A
#
# COMPACT_ATOMS: atom_id res chain seq x y z
N MET A 1 1.83 38.67 5.20
CA MET A 1 1.09 37.71 6.03
C MET A 1 0.69 36.57 5.13
N ASN A 2 1.13 35.34 5.40
CA ASN A 2 0.77 34.25 4.51
C ASN A 2 -0.61 33.70 4.92
N TYR A 3 -1.66 34.24 4.34
CA TYR A 3 -3.05 33.79 4.56
C TYR A 3 -3.20 32.27 4.31
N ILE A 4 -2.46 31.76 3.31
CA ILE A 4 -2.50 30.35 2.93
C ILE A 4 -2.06 29.45 4.10
N ASP A 5 -0.95 29.76 4.74
CA ASP A 5 -0.46 28.94 5.88
C ASP A 5 -1.48 28.86 7.01
N THR A 6 -2.07 30.00 7.38
CA THR A 6 -3.10 30.07 8.43
C THR A 6 -4.37 29.31 8.04
N LYS A 7 -4.80 29.42 6.78
CA LYS A 7 -5.93 28.68 6.21
C LYS A 7 -5.71 27.17 6.36
N TYR A 8 -4.55 26.66 5.95
CA TYR A 8 -4.29 25.22 6.00
C TYR A 8 -4.03 24.71 7.42
N ILE A 9 -3.50 25.50 8.33
CA ILE A 9 -3.47 25.16 9.77
C ILE A 9 -4.90 24.99 10.30
N SER A 10 -5.81 25.88 9.93
CA SER A 10 -7.21 25.75 10.32
C SER A 10 -7.88 24.51 9.73
N LEU A 11 -7.57 24.15 8.47
CA LEU A 11 -8.12 22.95 7.81
C LEU A 11 -7.62 21.64 8.42
N ILE A 12 -6.38 21.57 8.90
CA ILE A 12 -5.84 20.38 9.58
C ILE A 12 -6.20 20.33 11.08
N SER A 13 -6.64 21.44 11.67
CA SER A 13 -6.89 21.55 13.13
C SER A 13 -7.86 20.50 13.69
N PRO A 14 -8.95 20.09 12.99
CA PRO A 14 -9.86 19.05 13.49
C PRO A 14 -9.21 17.67 13.65
N ARG A 15 -8.09 17.44 12.94
CA ARG A 15 -7.31 16.19 13.01
C ARG A 15 -6.20 16.23 14.06
N LEU A 16 -6.02 17.38 14.74
CA LEU A 16 -4.98 17.57 15.74
C LEU A 16 -5.60 17.62 17.13
N ARG A 17 -5.34 16.60 17.94
CA ARG A 17 -5.88 16.51 19.30
C ARG A 17 -5.39 17.65 20.19
N ASN A 18 -6.28 18.21 21.00
CA ASN A 18 -6.01 19.33 21.92
C ASN A 18 -5.48 20.60 21.21
N PHE A 19 -5.94 20.85 19.98
CA PHE A 19 -5.52 22.01 19.21
C PHE A 19 -6.01 23.33 19.84
N THR A 20 -5.08 24.27 20.04
CA THR A 20 -5.35 25.59 20.63
C THR A 20 -4.49 26.65 19.96
N LYS A 21 -5.06 27.74 19.50
CA LYS A 21 -4.32 28.95 19.08
C LYS A 21 -3.91 29.73 20.35
N LYS A 22 -2.63 29.89 20.59
CA LYS A 22 -2.08 30.63 21.77
C LYS A 22 -1.85 32.10 21.50
N SER A 23 -1.43 32.43 20.27
CA SER A 23 -1.25 33.83 19.82
C SER A 23 -1.23 33.84 18.28
N ASP A 24 -1.03 35.03 17.70
CA ASP A 24 -0.77 35.10 16.28
C ASP A 24 0.55 34.40 15.97
N TYR A 25 0.48 33.38 15.11
CA TYR A 25 1.62 32.51 14.70
C TYR A 25 2.14 31.52 15.77
N LEU A 26 1.31 31.21 16.79
CA LEU A 26 1.63 30.18 17.76
C LEU A 26 0.41 29.30 18.02
N TRP A 27 0.51 28.03 17.67
CA TRP A 27 -0.51 27.01 17.94
C TRP A 27 0.10 25.87 18.73
N ASN A 28 -0.68 25.28 19.62
CA ASN A 28 -0.29 24.19 20.48
C ASN A 28 -1.27 23.02 20.34
N PHE A 29 -0.77 21.79 20.25
CA PHE A 29 -1.58 20.59 20.12
C PHE A 29 -0.78 19.35 20.52
N SER A 30 -1.47 18.22 20.69
CA SER A 30 -0.80 16.94 20.92
C SER A 30 -0.03 16.51 19.68
N CYS A 31 1.22 16.09 19.86
CA CYS A 31 2.09 15.70 18.76
C CYS A 31 1.48 14.57 17.93
N PRO A 32 1.25 14.72 16.61
CA PRO A 32 0.71 13.66 15.78
C PRO A 32 1.73 12.54 15.50
N TYR A 33 3.03 12.80 15.68
CA TYR A 33 4.10 11.82 15.43
C TYR A 33 4.34 10.88 16.62
N CYS A 34 4.34 11.39 17.87
CA CYS A 34 4.61 10.56 19.05
C CYS A 34 3.39 10.36 19.96
N GLY A 35 2.25 10.99 19.65
CA GLY A 35 1.04 10.91 20.46
C GLY A 35 1.11 11.60 21.82
N ASP A 36 2.22 12.30 22.13
CA ASP A 36 2.55 12.88 23.46
C ASP A 36 2.64 11.81 24.56
N SER A 37 1.84 11.96 25.63
CA SER A 37 1.86 11.06 26.77
C SER A 37 0.70 10.07 26.69
N GLN A 38 1.02 8.79 26.75
CA GLN A 38 0.01 7.73 26.86
C GLN A 38 -0.75 7.77 28.21
N LYS A 39 -0.08 8.25 29.26
CA LYS A 39 -0.66 8.34 30.61
C LYS A 39 -1.55 9.58 30.82
N ASN A 40 -1.37 10.63 30.04
CA ASN A 40 -2.14 11.87 30.18
C ASN A 40 -2.49 12.45 28.81
N GLN A 41 -3.70 12.15 28.36
CA GLN A 41 -4.21 12.57 27.04
C GLN A 41 -4.47 14.08 26.91
N LYS A 42 -4.47 14.85 28.00
CA LYS A 42 -4.62 16.31 27.97
C LYS A 42 -3.31 17.05 27.64
N LYS A 43 -2.17 16.34 27.60
CA LYS A 43 -0.89 16.97 27.27
C LYS A 43 -0.81 17.32 25.80
N ALA A 44 -0.35 18.53 25.52
CA ALA A 44 -0.15 19.10 24.18
C ALA A 44 1.25 19.71 24.13
N ARG A 45 2.21 19.02 23.51
CA ARG A 45 3.62 19.41 23.44
C ARG A 45 4.13 19.66 22.03
N GLY A 46 3.26 19.55 21.03
CA GLY A 46 3.51 19.99 19.66
C GLY A 46 3.18 21.45 19.50
N PHE A 47 4.06 22.20 18.83
CA PHE A 47 3.89 23.62 18.58
C PHE A 47 4.15 23.95 17.13
N ILE A 48 3.26 24.74 16.51
CA ILE A 48 3.58 25.48 15.29
C ILE A 48 3.92 26.90 15.69
N TYR A 49 5.06 27.39 15.24
CA TYR A 49 5.54 28.73 15.54
C TYR A 49 6.26 29.35 14.35
N ARG A 50 6.36 30.68 14.34
CA ARG A 50 7.02 31.43 13.27
C ARG A 50 8.52 31.54 13.52
N THR A 51 9.31 31.27 12.49
CA THR A 51 10.74 31.55 12.45
C THR A 51 11.05 32.34 11.20
N LYS A 52 11.43 33.60 11.32
CA LYS A 52 11.63 34.55 10.21
C LYS A 52 10.35 34.69 9.37
N SER A 53 10.36 34.17 8.14
CA SER A 53 9.24 34.25 7.20
C SER A 53 8.35 33.03 7.14
N ASP A 54 8.78 31.90 7.75
CA ASP A 54 8.12 30.59 7.62
C ASP A 54 7.59 30.07 8.94
N LEU A 55 6.66 29.13 8.86
CA LEU A 55 6.11 28.41 10.01
C LEU A 55 6.76 27.04 10.13
N PHE A 56 7.18 26.71 11.35
CA PHE A 56 7.82 25.45 11.72
C PHE A 56 7.02 24.76 12.81
N TYR A 57 7.06 23.42 12.77
CA TYR A 57 6.55 22.57 13.80
C TYR A 57 7.69 21.98 14.63
N LYS A 58 7.50 21.91 15.97
CA LYS A 58 8.39 21.18 16.89
C LYS A 58 7.61 20.57 18.04
N CYS A 59 7.97 19.35 18.41
CA CYS A 59 7.45 18.68 19.60
C CYS A 59 8.49 18.71 20.73
N HIS A 60 8.09 19.14 21.92
CA HIS A 60 8.94 19.15 23.12
C HIS A 60 9.01 17.78 23.83
N ASN A 61 8.22 16.79 23.39
CA ASN A 61 8.27 15.43 23.94
C ASN A 61 9.27 14.54 23.22
N CYS A 62 9.20 14.48 21.87
CA CYS A 62 10.08 13.62 21.05
C CYS A 62 11.17 14.40 20.33
N ALA A 63 11.28 15.71 20.55
CA ALA A 63 12.21 16.62 19.88
C ALA A 63 12.08 16.70 18.34
N TYR A 64 11.12 15.99 17.74
CA TYR A 64 10.90 16.02 16.29
C TYR A 64 10.47 17.42 15.84
N GLY A 65 11.12 17.91 14.78
CA GLY A 65 10.83 19.21 14.18
C GLY A 65 10.79 19.12 12.65
N THR A 66 9.88 19.89 12.04
CA THR A 66 9.71 19.89 10.57
C THR A 66 9.06 21.20 10.10
N THR A 67 8.99 21.40 8.78
CA THR A 67 8.28 22.51 8.17
C THR A 67 6.76 22.32 8.26
N LEU A 68 5.99 23.42 8.16
CA LEU A 68 4.54 23.35 8.09
C LEU A 68 4.06 22.44 6.94
N SER A 69 4.70 22.54 5.77
CA SER A 69 4.37 21.71 4.61
C SER A 69 4.43 20.21 4.92
N LYS A 70 5.51 19.74 5.55
CA LYS A 70 5.67 18.33 5.93
C LYS A 70 4.73 17.90 7.05
N LEU A 71 4.34 18.81 7.94
CA LEU A 71 3.32 18.54 8.94
C LEU A 71 1.95 18.32 8.28
N ILE A 72 1.57 19.20 7.34
CA ILE A 72 0.31 19.05 6.58
C ILE A 72 0.31 17.74 5.79
N GLU A 73 1.42 17.40 5.12
CA GLU A 73 1.59 16.14 4.40
C GLU A 73 1.34 14.92 5.30
N PHE A 74 1.90 14.95 6.50
CA PHE A 74 1.75 13.87 7.47
C PHE A 74 0.30 13.72 7.99
N VAL A 75 -0.38 14.85 8.23
CA VAL A 75 -1.75 14.87 8.78
C VAL A 75 -2.79 14.58 7.70
N ASP A 76 -2.61 15.14 6.49
CA ASP A 76 -3.50 14.96 5.35
C ASP A 76 -2.79 15.24 4.03
N ASN A 77 -2.46 14.18 3.30
CA ASN A 77 -1.74 14.27 2.02
C ASN A 77 -2.56 14.96 0.90
N ASN A 78 -3.90 14.91 0.96
CA ASN A 78 -4.73 15.60 -0.04
C ASN A 78 -4.71 17.10 0.20
N LEU A 79 -4.90 17.54 1.45
CA LEU A 79 -4.75 18.94 1.81
C LEU A 79 -3.33 19.48 1.55
N HIS A 80 -2.31 18.63 1.66
CA HIS A 80 -0.94 19.01 1.30
C HIS A 80 -0.80 19.35 -0.18
N LYS A 81 -1.37 18.54 -1.07
CA LYS A 81 -1.36 18.82 -2.52
C LYS A 81 -2.02 20.16 -2.85
N GLU A 82 -3.16 20.43 -2.23
CA GLU A 82 -3.88 21.71 -2.40
C GLU A 82 -3.05 22.88 -1.84
N TYR A 83 -2.44 22.72 -0.67
CA TYR A 83 -1.56 23.68 -0.04
C TYR A 83 -0.37 24.07 -0.94
N VAL A 84 0.31 23.09 -1.50
CA VAL A 84 1.45 23.30 -2.42
C VAL A 84 1.01 24.01 -3.69
N MET A 85 -0.13 23.60 -4.26
CA MET A 85 -0.68 24.23 -5.46
C MET A 85 -1.09 25.69 -5.23
N GLU A 86 -1.73 25.99 -4.09
CA GLU A 86 -2.17 27.34 -3.75
C GLU A 86 -0.95 28.26 -3.49
N ARG A 87 0.06 27.78 -2.77
CA ARG A 87 1.32 28.51 -2.58
C ARG A 87 2.07 28.77 -3.91
N TYR A 88 2.04 27.81 -4.82
CA TYR A 88 2.64 27.97 -6.15
C TYR A 88 1.92 29.05 -6.97
N LYS A 89 0.59 29.06 -6.98
CA LYS A 89 -0.23 30.07 -7.68
C LYS A 89 0.03 31.49 -7.16
N GLU A 90 0.30 31.64 -5.87
CA GLU A 90 0.59 32.92 -5.22
C GLU A 90 2.09 33.29 -5.26
N GLY A 91 2.91 32.56 -6.03
CA GLY A 91 4.35 32.83 -6.19
C GLY A 91 5.18 32.63 -4.94
N GLN A 92 4.69 31.85 -3.96
CA GLN A 92 5.31 31.65 -2.66
C GLN A 92 6.04 30.29 -2.58
N THR A 93 6.86 29.98 -3.57
CA THR A 93 7.75 28.83 -3.48
C THR A 93 8.93 29.16 -2.58
N SER A 94 9.16 28.37 -1.54
CA SER A 94 10.32 28.49 -0.65
C SER A 94 11.60 28.03 -1.37
N THR A 95 12.19 28.89 -2.18
CA THR A 95 13.62 28.83 -2.49
C THR A 95 14.30 29.91 -1.63
N GLY A 96 15.03 29.48 -0.62
CA GLY A 96 15.74 30.39 0.26
C GLY A 96 16.77 31.22 -0.48
N ARG A 97 16.75 32.49 -0.16
CA ARG A 97 17.75 33.55 -0.08
C ARG A 97 17.26 34.82 -0.76
N GLY A 98 17.22 35.89 0.07
CA GLY A 98 16.70 37.17 -0.31
C GLY A 98 17.51 37.88 -1.40
N GLY A 99 16.79 38.67 -2.19
CA GLY A 99 17.30 39.67 -3.12
C GLY A 99 16.14 40.51 -3.59
N LYS A 100 16.05 41.75 -3.13
CA LYS A 100 15.19 42.78 -3.72
C LYS A 100 15.69 43.05 -5.14
N GLY A 101 14.83 42.89 -6.14
CA GLY A 101 15.10 43.26 -7.53
C GLY A 101 13.82 43.60 -8.26
N GLN A 102 13.75 44.81 -8.77
CA GLN A 102 12.68 45.42 -9.54
C GLN A 102 12.31 44.57 -10.79
N GLY A 103 11.05 44.68 -11.17
CA GLY A 103 10.49 43.97 -12.30
C GLY A 103 11.21 44.18 -13.63
N GLN A 104 11.64 43.09 -14.20
CA GLN A 104 11.79 42.87 -15.64
C GLN A 104 11.19 41.51 -15.93
N SER A 105 10.26 41.45 -16.88
CA SER A 105 9.68 40.22 -17.38
C SER A 105 10.78 39.43 -18.09
N ILE A 106 11.49 38.61 -17.37
CA ILE A 106 12.40 37.60 -17.92
C ILE A 106 11.54 36.40 -18.28
N SER A 107 11.43 36.14 -19.59
CA SER A 107 10.86 34.87 -20.07
C SER A 107 11.49 33.73 -19.30
N ALA A 108 10.64 32.95 -18.62
CA ALA A 108 11.08 31.79 -17.85
C ALA A 108 12.01 30.93 -18.73
N PRO A 109 13.24 30.61 -18.25
CA PRO A 109 14.09 29.69 -18.98
C PRO A 109 13.32 28.38 -19.10
N LYS A 110 13.08 27.94 -20.35
CA LYS A 110 12.56 26.59 -20.60
C LYS A 110 13.64 25.60 -20.18
N PHE A 111 13.64 25.23 -18.91
CA PHE A 111 14.38 24.08 -18.47
C PHE A 111 13.68 22.86 -19.08
N ASN A 112 14.23 22.35 -20.16
CA ASN A 112 13.95 20.97 -20.58
C ASN A 112 14.57 20.05 -19.53
N PHE A 113 13.93 19.95 -18.36
CA PHE A 113 14.09 18.77 -17.52
C PHE A 113 13.44 17.62 -18.30
N LYS A 114 14.23 16.96 -19.12
CA LYS A 114 13.99 15.54 -19.31
C LYS A 114 14.18 14.97 -17.91
N ALA A 115 13.07 14.81 -17.17
CA ALA A 115 13.08 13.93 -16.02
C ALA A 115 13.86 12.70 -16.47
N PRO A 116 14.86 12.22 -15.70
CA PRO A 116 15.48 10.97 -16.04
C PRO A 116 14.31 9.98 -16.13
N VAL A 117 13.96 9.63 -17.34
CA VAL A 117 13.09 8.50 -17.62
C VAL A 117 13.98 7.35 -17.21
N PHE A 118 13.92 6.96 -15.93
CA PHE A 118 14.28 5.61 -15.55
C PHE A 118 13.32 4.77 -16.37
N LYS A 119 13.77 4.34 -17.55
CA LYS A 119 13.11 3.27 -18.27
C LYS A 119 13.14 2.14 -17.25
N LYS A 120 12.02 1.90 -16.56
CA LYS A 120 11.83 0.64 -15.85
C LYS A 120 12.20 -0.41 -16.88
N LYS A 121 13.26 -1.15 -16.64
CA LYS A 121 13.67 -2.25 -17.51
C LYS A 121 12.41 -3.09 -17.61
N LYS A 122 11.84 -3.25 -18.82
CA LYS A 122 10.63 -4.08 -18.96
C LYS A 122 11.03 -5.46 -18.44
N ASP A 123 10.38 -5.90 -17.39
CA ASP A 123 10.66 -7.22 -16.80
C ASP A 123 10.54 -8.33 -17.83
N PHE A 124 9.66 -8.11 -18.82
CA PHE A 124 9.40 -9.03 -19.91
C PHE A 124 9.34 -8.23 -21.22
N GLU A 125 10.43 -8.24 -21.98
CA GLU A 125 10.62 -7.39 -23.17
C GLU A 125 9.52 -7.56 -24.25
N ASN A 126 8.84 -8.71 -24.26
CA ASN A 126 7.86 -9.09 -25.30
C ASN A 126 6.42 -9.13 -24.78
N LEU A 127 6.14 -8.67 -23.57
CA LEU A 127 4.79 -8.61 -23.04
C LEU A 127 4.31 -7.15 -22.90
N VAL A 128 3.01 -6.98 -23.11
CA VAL A 128 2.33 -5.68 -22.95
C VAL A 128 1.74 -5.63 -21.55
N SER A 129 1.96 -4.52 -20.83
CA SER A 129 1.31 -4.31 -19.55
C SER A 129 -0.19 -4.07 -19.74
N PHE A 130 -0.99 -4.37 -18.73
CA PHE A 130 -2.44 -4.12 -18.82
C PHE A 130 -2.77 -2.63 -18.97
N ALA A 131 -1.92 -1.73 -18.52
CA ALA A 131 -2.09 -0.30 -18.73
C ALA A 131 -1.84 0.16 -20.18
N GLU A 132 -1.15 -0.66 -20.99
CA GLU A 132 -0.86 -0.40 -22.41
C GLU A 132 -1.86 -1.10 -23.34
N LEU A 133 -2.74 -1.99 -22.83
CA LEU A 133 -3.76 -2.65 -23.63
C LEU A 133 -4.90 -1.70 -24.00
N ASP A 134 -5.56 -1.97 -25.11
CA ASP A 134 -6.79 -1.29 -25.48
C ASP A 134 -7.87 -1.49 -24.39
N VAL A 135 -8.63 -0.45 -24.08
CA VAL A 135 -9.68 -0.49 -23.07
C VAL A 135 -10.76 -1.55 -23.35
N ASN A 136 -11.01 -1.86 -24.62
CA ASN A 136 -11.98 -2.87 -25.04
C ASN A 136 -11.38 -4.30 -25.12
N HIS A 137 -10.10 -4.47 -24.74
CA HIS A 137 -9.49 -5.79 -24.77
C HIS A 137 -10.12 -6.71 -23.70
N PRO A 138 -10.54 -7.96 -24.03
CA PRO A 138 -11.24 -8.83 -23.07
C PRO A 138 -10.50 -9.10 -21.76
N ALA A 139 -9.16 -9.05 -21.81
CA ALA A 139 -8.36 -9.19 -20.59
C ALA A 139 -8.45 -7.97 -19.67
N VAL A 140 -8.69 -6.77 -20.21
CA VAL A 140 -8.93 -5.54 -19.42
C VAL A 140 -10.27 -5.64 -18.71
N GLU A 141 -11.32 -6.08 -19.41
CA GLU A 141 -12.63 -6.32 -18.81
C GLU A 141 -12.54 -7.24 -17.57
N PHE A 142 -11.69 -8.27 -17.64
CA PHE A 142 -11.46 -9.15 -16.49
C PHE A 142 -10.90 -8.41 -15.26
N LEU A 143 -9.99 -7.42 -15.42
CA LEU A 143 -9.47 -6.62 -14.33
C LEU A 143 -10.54 -5.69 -13.76
N GLU A 144 -11.36 -5.11 -14.63
CA GLU A 144 -12.47 -4.24 -14.26
C GLU A 144 -13.53 -4.98 -13.46
N GLN A 145 -13.92 -6.17 -13.92
CA GLN A 145 -14.85 -7.07 -13.19
C GLN A 145 -14.30 -7.44 -11.81
N ARG A 146 -12.99 -7.56 -11.65
CA ARG A 146 -12.30 -7.78 -10.37
C ARG A 146 -12.09 -6.50 -9.57
N LYS A 147 -12.39 -5.33 -10.15
CA LYS A 147 -12.14 -3.99 -9.58
C LYS A 147 -10.69 -3.78 -9.16
N LEU A 148 -9.73 -4.40 -9.87
CA LEU A 148 -8.31 -4.25 -9.53
C LEU A 148 -7.87 -2.78 -9.67
N PRO A 149 -7.12 -2.23 -8.69
CA PRO A 149 -6.71 -0.83 -8.73
C PRO A 149 -5.88 -0.52 -9.99
N GLN A 150 -6.32 0.45 -10.80
CA GLN A 150 -5.66 0.81 -12.07
C GLN A 150 -4.16 1.13 -11.91
N LYS A 151 -3.76 1.69 -10.75
CA LYS A 151 -2.33 1.94 -10.44
C LYS A 151 -1.46 0.69 -10.51
N THR A 152 -2.04 -0.52 -10.40
CA THR A 152 -1.32 -1.79 -10.43
C THR A 152 -1.20 -2.38 -11.83
N TRP A 153 -1.93 -1.83 -12.82
CA TRP A 153 -1.99 -2.37 -14.18
C TRP A 153 -0.68 -2.24 -14.95
N ASN A 154 0.20 -1.32 -14.56
CA ASN A 154 1.54 -1.20 -15.13
C ASN A 154 2.48 -2.34 -14.71
N ASP A 155 2.14 -3.03 -13.64
CA ASP A 155 3.01 -4.04 -13.01
C ASP A 155 2.57 -5.48 -13.29
N ILE A 156 1.50 -5.67 -14.06
CA ILE A 156 0.96 -6.97 -14.52
C ILE A 156 0.88 -6.96 -16.03
N TYR A 157 1.06 -8.14 -16.66
CA TYR A 157 1.23 -8.25 -18.11
C TYR A 157 0.26 -9.24 -18.72
N PHE A 158 -0.16 -8.98 -19.96
CA PHE A 158 -0.91 -9.92 -20.78
C PHE A 158 0.05 -10.81 -21.56
N CYS A 159 -0.13 -12.11 -21.44
CA CYS A 159 0.65 -13.11 -22.16
C CYS A 159 -0.29 -13.96 -23.02
N PRO A 160 -0.28 -13.83 -24.36
CA PRO A 160 -1.20 -14.55 -25.24
C PRO A 160 -0.91 -16.07 -25.31
N LYS A 161 0.36 -16.47 -25.13
CA LYS A 161 0.83 -17.86 -25.19
C LYS A 161 1.76 -18.13 -24.02
N PHE A 162 1.20 -18.63 -22.93
CA PHE A 162 1.91 -18.76 -21.66
C PHE A 162 2.98 -19.85 -21.67
N PHE A 163 2.72 -21.01 -22.29
CA PHE A 163 3.69 -22.12 -22.33
C PHE A 163 4.87 -21.78 -23.22
N GLU A 164 4.59 -21.21 -24.40
CA GLU A 164 5.63 -20.76 -25.35
C GLU A 164 6.52 -19.66 -24.67
N PHE A 165 5.88 -18.66 -24.05
CA PHE A 165 6.58 -17.61 -23.33
C PHE A 165 7.45 -18.16 -22.21
N THR A 166 6.90 -19.08 -21.40
CA THR A 166 7.63 -19.68 -20.29
C THR A 166 8.82 -20.50 -20.74
N ASN A 167 8.66 -21.27 -21.83
CA ASN A 167 9.76 -22.10 -22.38
C ASN A 167 10.91 -21.26 -22.95
N LYS A 168 10.67 -20.00 -23.35
CA LYS A 168 11.75 -19.06 -23.73
C LYS A 168 12.58 -18.61 -22.52
N LEU A 169 11.98 -18.53 -21.33
CA LEU A 169 12.65 -18.13 -20.09
C LEU A 169 13.23 -19.33 -19.34
N VAL A 170 12.51 -20.43 -19.31
CA VAL A 170 12.87 -21.69 -18.64
C VAL A 170 12.71 -22.83 -19.66
N PRO A 171 13.77 -23.21 -20.39
CA PRO A 171 13.69 -24.22 -21.44
C PRO A 171 13.09 -25.53 -20.95
N ASN A 172 12.19 -26.12 -21.77
CA ASN A 172 11.54 -27.40 -21.49
C ASN A 172 10.67 -27.45 -20.22
N LYS A 173 10.21 -26.29 -19.71
CA LYS A 173 9.29 -26.26 -18.57
C LYS A 173 7.96 -26.94 -18.91
N PHE A 174 7.45 -26.72 -20.11
CA PHE A 174 6.29 -27.41 -20.67
C PHE A 174 6.77 -28.30 -21.82
N LYS A 175 6.52 -29.62 -21.73
CA LYS A 175 6.93 -30.59 -22.72
C LYS A 175 6.11 -30.51 -24.01
N SER A 176 4.83 -30.12 -23.91
CA SER A 176 3.96 -29.84 -25.02
C SER A 176 3.43 -28.41 -24.93
N LEU A 177 3.17 -27.81 -26.10
CA LEU A 177 2.47 -26.54 -26.21
C LEU A 177 0.97 -26.72 -26.50
N ASP A 178 0.49 -27.97 -26.51
CA ASP A 178 -0.93 -28.25 -26.69
C ASP A 178 -1.75 -27.62 -25.57
N GLY A 179 -2.83 -26.94 -25.96
CA GLY A 179 -3.66 -26.22 -24.98
C GLY A 179 -3.02 -24.97 -24.40
N ASP A 180 -1.96 -24.43 -25.04
CA ASP A 180 -1.43 -23.11 -24.61
C ASP A 180 -2.50 -22.03 -24.81
N HIS A 181 -2.68 -21.20 -23.78
CA HIS A 181 -3.75 -20.22 -23.73
C HIS A 181 -3.30 -18.93 -23.03
N PRO A 182 -4.03 -17.82 -23.25
CA PRO A 182 -3.68 -16.55 -22.64
C PRO A 182 -3.71 -16.62 -21.12
N ARG A 183 -2.71 -15.98 -20.49
CA ARG A 183 -2.66 -15.80 -19.03
C ARG A 183 -2.20 -14.39 -18.68
N MET A 184 -2.64 -13.94 -17.54
CA MET A 184 -2.08 -12.77 -16.89
C MET A 184 -0.78 -13.16 -16.19
N ILE A 185 0.29 -12.41 -16.40
CA ILE A 185 1.57 -12.56 -15.71
C ILE A 185 1.61 -11.58 -14.53
N ILE A 186 1.85 -12.12 -13.36
CA ILE A 186 2.01 -11.39 -12.10
C ILE A 186 3.46 -11.59 -11.64
N PRO A 187 4.36 -10.61 -11.83
CA PRO A 187 5.78 -10.74 -11.46
C PRO A 187 5.99 -10.70 -9.95
N PHE A 188 6.85 -11.57 -9.44
CA PHE A 188 7.33 -11.53 -8.06
C PHE A 188 8.71 -10.90 -8.08
N ARG A 189 8.84 -9.74 -7.44
CA ARG A 189 10.05 -8.93 -7.44
C ARG A 189 10.77 -8.97 -6.10
N LYS A 190 12.09 -8.91 -6.15
CA LYS A 190 12.95 -8.62 -5.01
C LYS A 190 12.77 -7.16 -4.58
N GLU A 191 13.36 -6.79 -3.45
CA GLU A 191 13.38 -5.40 -2.96
C GLU A 191 14.03 -4.42 -3.97
N ASP A 192 14.96 -4.88 -4.80
CA ASP A 192 15.62 -4.11 -5.86
C ASP A 192 14.80 -4.01 -7.16
N GLY A 193 13.59 -4.61 -7.19
CA GLY A 193 12.71 -4.65 -8.35
C GLY A 193 12.99 -5.76 -9.35
N THR A 194 14.05 -6.56 -9.18
CA THR A 194 14.38 -7.68 -10.09
C THR A 194 13.36 -8.81 -9.95
N VAL A 195 12.84 -9.33 -11.07
CA VAL A 195 11.91 -10.46 -11.09
C VAL A 195 12.65 -11.75 -10.79
N PHE A 196 12.22 -12.49 -9.77
CA PHE A 196 12.75 -13.81 -9.41
C PHE A 196 11.76 -14.96 -9.64
N ALA A 197 10.49 -14.64 -9.80
CA ALA A 197 9.42 -15.59 -10.14
C ALA A 197 8.25 -14.83 -10.77
N TYR A 198 7.33 -15.56 -11.37
CA TYR A 198 6.06 -15.00 -11.79
C TYR A 198 4.95 -16.03 -11.70
N GLN A 199 3.72 -15.55 -11.60
CA GLN A 199 2.53 -16.38 -11.61
C GLN A 199 1.71 -16.11 -12.88
N GLY A 200 1.39 -17.15 -13.62
CA GLY A 200 0.48 -17.10 -14.75
C GLY A 200 -0.94 -17.44 -14.30
N ARG A 201 -1.85 -16.45 -14.30
CA ARG A 201 -3.26 -16.65 -13.95
C ARG A 201 -4.12 -16.79 -15.21
N ALA A 202 -4.88 -17.85 -15.29
CA ALA A 202 -5.85 -18.05 -16.38
C ALA A 202 -7.03 -17.07 -16.26
N PHE A 203 -7.60 -16.67 -17.40
CA PHE A 203 -8.80 -15.82 -17.44
C PHE A 203 -10.09 -16.64 -17.34
N GLY A 204 -10.07 -17.88 -17.81
CA GLY A 204 -11.21 -18.79 -17.82
C GLY A 204 -11.18 -19.86 -16.72
N ASN A 205 -11.93 -20.94 -16.95
CA ASN A 205 -12.09 -22.10 -16.07
C ASN A 205 -11.05 -23.19 -16.35
N GLU A 206 -9.81 -22.78 -16.54
CA GLU A 206 -8.71 -23.72 -16.77
C GLU A 206 -8.47 -24.60 -15.53
N PRO A 207 -8.11 -25.89 -15.69
CA PRO A 207 -7.86 -26.80 -14.57
C PRO A 207 -6.83 -26.26 -13.58
N GLN A 208 -5.80 -25.60 -14.09
CA GLN A 208 -4.80 -24.88 -13.27
C GLN A 208 -5.00 -23.37 -13.39
N LYS A 209 -5.79 -22.83 -12.48
CA LYS A 209 -6.08 -21.39 -12.42
C LYS A 209 -4.81 -20.56 -12.26
N TYR A 210 -3.86 -21.02 -11.47
CA TYR A 210 -2.57 -20.38 -11.24
C TYR A 210 -1.42 -21.34 -11.49
N ILE A 211 -0.40 -20.89 -12.22
CA ILE A 211 0.85 -21.61 -12.45
C ILE A 211 1.98 -20.69 -12.01
N THR A 212 2.78 -21.11 -11.03
CA THR A 212 3.92 -20.34 -10.54
C THR A 212 5.22 -20.84 -11.20
N ILE A 213 5.97 -19.95 -11.81
CA ILE A 213 7.27 -20.18 -12.43
C ILE A 213 8.34 -19.49 -11.59
N ILE A 214 9.36 -20.24 -11.17
CA ILE A 214 10.47 -19.76 -10.38
C ILE A 214 11.67 -19.61 -11.30
N LEU A 215 12.24 -18.39 -11.34
CA LEU A 215 13.45 -18.07 -12.09
C LEU A 215 14.69 -18.15 -11.20
N ASP A 216 14.53 -17.80 -9.91
CA ASP A 216 15.58 -17.88 -8.91
C ASP A 216 15.02 -18.50 -7.61
N SER A 217 15.41 -19.74 -7.33
CA SER A 217 14.90 -20.53 -6.20
C SER A 217 15.44 -20.09 -4.84
N LYS A 218 16.40 -19.16 -4.81
CA LYS A 218 16.96 -18.62 -3.56
C LYS A 218 15.98 -17.74 -2.78
N TYR A 219 14.93 -17.27 -3.45
CA TYR A 219 13.95 -16.36 -2.86
C TYR A 219 12.63 -17.06 -2.52
N PRO A 220 12.02 -16.71 -1.37
CA PRO A 220 10.71 -17.26 -1.01
C PRO A 220 9.63 -16.74 -1.98
N LYS A 221 8.61 -17.56 -2.23
CA LYS A 221 7.49 -17.23 -3.14
C LYS A 221 6.57 -16.17 -2.54
N ILE A 222 7.08 -14.98 -2.32
CA ILE A 222 6.34 -13.86 -1.74
C ILE A 222 6.19 -12.76 -2.79
N PHE A 223 4.95 -12.43 -3.12
CA PHE A 223 4.61 -11.33 -4.02
C PHE A 223 4.57 -10.01 -3.25
N GLY A 224 5.09 -8.94 -3.84
CA GLY A 224 5.01 -7.59 -3.29
C GLY A 224 6.15 -7.20 -2.35
N MET A 225 7.26 -7.95 -2.32
CA MET A 225 8.45 -7.63 -1.53
C MET A 225 9.06 -6.27 -1.88
N ASP A 226 9.00 -5.88 -3.15
CA ASP A 226 9.44 -4.60 -3.69
C ASP A 226 8.65 -3.38 -3.18
N ARG A 227 7.52 -3.61 -2.52
CA ARG A 227 6.60 -2.58 -2.02
C ARG A 227 6.52 -2.52 -0.50
N VAL A 228 7.25 -3.39 0.19
CA VAL A 228 7.23 -3.46 1.66
C VAL A 228 7.90 -2.25 2.28
N ILE A 229 7.24 -1.64 3.24
CA ILE A 229 7.79 -0.62 4.13
C ILE A 229 8.07 -1.27 5.48
N PRO A 230 9.33 -1.67 5.78
CA PRO A 230 9.64 -2.50 6.95
C PRO A 230 9.35 -1.84 8.30
N SER A 231 9.23 -0.50 8.35
CA SER A 231 8.90 0.25 9.57
C SER A 231 7.45 0.15 10.00
N HIS A 232 6.55 -0.31 9.11
CA HIS A 232 5.11 -0.38 9.33
C HIS A 232 4.64 -1.82 9.53
N THR A 233 3.40 -1.97 10.00
CA THR A 233 2.69 -3.25 10.01
C THR A 233 2.60 -3.82 8.59
N ILE A 234 2.89 -5.10 8.43
CA ILE A 234 2.87 -5.80 7.14
C ILE A 234 1.67 -6.74 7.13
N ASN A 235 0.75 -6.49 6.21
CA ASN A 235 -0.38 -7.37 5.97
C ASN A 235 0.07 -8.55 5.10
N ILE A 236 -0.35 -9.77 5.45
CA ILE A 236 0.01 -10.98 4.71
C ILE A 236 -1.26 -11.72 4.33
N VAL A 237 -1.47 -11.92 3.04
CA VAL A 237 -2.62 -12.63 2.44
C VAL A 237 -2.17 -13.83 1.61
N GLU A 238 -3.12 -14.67 1.18
CA GLU A 238 -2.82 -15.83 0.31
C GLU A 238 -2.56 -15.39 -1.13
N GLY A 239 -3.46 -14.60 -1.71
CA GLY A 239 -3.50 -14.29 -3.13
C GLY A 239 -2.87 -12.95 -3.51
N PRO A 240 -2.10 -12.88 -4.61
CA PRO A 240 -1.57 -11.62 -5.12
C PRO A 240 -2.65 -10.55 -5.33
N PHE A 241 -3.84 -10.90 -5.83
CA PHE A 241 -4.91 -9.93 -6.05
C PHE A 241 -5.37 -9.27 -4.76
N ASP A 242 -5.57 -10.03 -3.70
CA ASP A 242 -5.99 -9.51 -2.40
C ASP A 242 -4.99 -8.50 -1.86
N SER A 243 -3.69 -8.78 -2.05
CA SER A 243 -2.62 -7.87 -1.62
C SER A 243 -2.59 -6.54 -2.37
N LEU A 244 -3.16 -6.45 -3.57
CA LEU A 244 -3.19 -5.21 -4.36
C LEU A 244 -4.16 -4.15 -3.79
N PHE A 245 -5.14 -4.57 -2.99
CA PHE A 245 -6.11 -3.66 -2.37
C PHE A 245 -5.62 -3.07 -1.05
N LEU A 246 -4.74 -3.78 -0.34
CA LEU A 246 -4.32 -3.40 1.00
C LEU A 246 -2.98 -2.64 0.99
N PRO A 247 -2.79 -1.67 1.89
CA PRO A 247 -1.50 -0.99 2.05
C PRO A 247 -0.49 -1.93 2.70
N ASN A 248 0.78 -1.78 2.35
CA ASN A 248 1.91 -2.53 2.89
C ASN A 248 1.61 -4.04 3.01
N CYS A 249 1.18 -4.62 1.91
CA CYS A 249 0.66 -5.97 1.86
C CYS A 249 1.49 -6.85 0.91
N VAL A 250 1.78 -8.07 1.36
CA VAL A 250 2.41 -9.12 0.57
C VAL A 250 1.49 -10.33 0.45
N ALA A 251 1.70 -11.14 -0.59
CA ALA A 251 1.00 -12.41 -0.76
C ALA A 251 2.00 -13.57 -0.86
N VAL A 252 1.72 -14.65 -0.16
CA VAL A 252 2.62 -15.82 -0.12
C VAL A 252 2.34 -16.83 -1.24
N ALA A 253 1.27 -16.65 -2.02
CA ALA A 253 0.86 -17.56 -3.08
C ALA A 253 0.77 -19.05 -2.65
N GLN A 254 0.43 -19.27 -1.38
CA GLN A 254 0.23 -20.58 -0.71
C GLN A 254 -0.61 -20.39 0.55
N SER A 255 -1.09 -21.49 1.15
CA SER A 255 -1.95 -21.43 2.34
C SER A 255 -1.22 -21.09 3.66
N ASP A 256 0.09 -21.26 3.72
CA ASP A 256 0.88 -20.91 4.91
C ASP A 256 1.35 -19.47 4.86
N LEU A 257 0.67 -18.60 5.60
CA LEU A 257 0.94 -17.15 5.64
C LEU A 257 2.16 -16.77 6.49
N ARG A 258 2.82 -17.72 7.15
CA ARG A 258 3.93 -17.41 8.05
C ARG A 258 5.17 -16.99 7.28
N VAL A 259 5.58 -15.75 7.49
CA VAL A 259 6.84 -15.19 6.97
C VAL A 259 7.68 -14.78 8.18
N SER A 260 8.64 -15.62 8.54
CA SER A 260 9.42 -15.49 9.78
C SER A 260 10.12 -14.14 9.92
N GLN A 261 10.64 -13.61 8.83
CA GLN A 261 11.31 -12.30 8.80
C GLN A 261 10.39 -11.12 9.17
N PHE A 262 9.07 -11.29 9.08
CA PHE A 262 8.09 -10.24 9.39
C PHE A 262 7.33 -10.52 10.69
N LYS A 263 7.63 -11.59 11.42
CA LYS A 263 6.81 -12.10 12.53
C LYS A 263 6.32 -11.03 13.50
N ASP A 264 7.20 -10.12 13.91
CA ASP A 264 6.89 -9.11 14.92
C ASP A 264 5.96 -7.99 14.41
N LYS A 265 5.89 -7.81 13.10
CA LYS A 265 5.11 -6.76 12.43
C LYS A 265 4.00 -7.30 11.54
N ALA A 266 3.93 -8.62 11.40
CA ALA A 266 2.96 -9.27 10.53
C ALA A 266 1.56 -9.29 11.12
N VAL A 267 0.57 -9.02 10.28
CA VAL A 267 -0.83 -9.38 10.48
C VAL A 267 -1.20 -10.38 9.41
N LEU A 268 -1.49 -11.61 9.83
CA LEU A 268 -1.91 -12.69 8.92
C LEU A 268 -3.42 -12.58 8.67
N ILE A 269 -3.78 -12.52 7.40
CA ILE A 269 -5.16 -12.32 6.93
C ILE A 269 -5.57 -13.54 6.10
N PRO A 270 -6.01 -14.63 6.75
CA PRO A 270 -6.46 -15.83 6.06
C PRO A 270 -7.83 -15.62 5.40
N ASP A 271 -8.16 -16.45 4.43
CA ASP A 271 -9.47 -16.51 3.83
C ASP A 271 -10.56 -16.78 4.88
N ASN A 272 -11.74 -16.20 4.71
CA ASN A 272 -12.88 -16.35 5.62
C ASN A 272 -13.66 -17.65 5.33
N GLU A 273 -13.03 -18.79 5.57
CA GLU A 273 -13.60 -20.12 5.32
C GLU A 273 -13.72 -20.97 6.62
N PRO A 274 -14.66 -20.66 7.53
CA PRO A 274 -14.77 -21.32 8.84
C PRO A 274 -15.13 -22.81 8.77
N ARG A 275 -15.55 -23.32 7.60
CA ARG A 275 -15.86 -24.74 7.35
C ARG A 275 -14.73 -25.48 6.64
N ASN A 276 -13.71 -24.78 6.19
CA ASN A 276 -12.55 -25.38 5.52
C ASN A 276 -11.55 -25.89 6.58
N LYS A 277 -11.38 -27.21 6.65
CA LYS A 277 -10.50 -27.86 7.62
C LYS A 277 -9.05 -27.39 7.49
N GLU A 278 -8.56 -27.18 6.26
CA GLU A 278 -7.17 -26.77 6.05
C GLU A 278 -6.95 -25.32 6.52
N VAL A 279 -7.85 -24.39 6.17
CA VAL A 279 -7.80 -22.99 6.65
C VAL A 279 -7.86 -22.96 8.18
N CYS A 280 -8.77 -23.73 8.81
CA CYS A 280 -8.85 -23.80 10.27
C CYS A 280 -7.56 -24.36 10.90
N LYS A 281 -6.94 -25.36 10.29
CA LYS A 281 -5.66 -25.92 10.74
C LYS A 281 -4.53 -24.90 10.63
N GLN A 282 -4.47 -24.14 9.55
CA GLN A 282 -3.47 -23.08 9.36
C GLN A 282 -3.66 -21.97 10.39
N ILE A 283 -4.88 -21.46 10.58
CA ILE A 283 -5.16 -20.43 11.60
C ILE A 283 -4.73 -20.92 13.00
N SER A 284 -5.03 -22.19 13.34
CA SER A 284 -4.58 -22.76 14.62
C SER A 284 -3.05 -22.65 14.77
N LYS A 285 -2.29 -23.04 13.75
CA LYS A 285 -0.83 -22.96 13.76
C LYS A 285 -0.33 -21.50 13.88
N PHE A 286 -0.96 -20.56 13.17
CA PHE A 286 -0.59 -19.14 13.26
C PHE A 286 -0.72 -18.61 14.69
N ILE A 287 -1.81 -19.00 15.38
CA ILE A 287 -2.05 -18.62 16.77
C ILE A 287 -1.02 -19.28 17.70
N ASP A 288 -0.73 -20.58 17.52
CA ASP A 288 0.25 -21.32 18.32
C ASP A 288 1.66 -20.74 18.16
N ASP A 289 2.03 -20.31 16.95
CA ASP A 289 3.30 -19.66 16.65
C ASP A 289 3.34 -18.18 17.11
N GLY A 290 2.25 -17.66 17.68
CA GLY A 290 2.19 -16.33 18.28
C GLY A 290 2.13 -15.18 17.29
N TYR A 291 1.60 -15.38 16.09
CA TYR A 291 1.33 -14.30 15.13
C TYR A 291 0.07 -13.49 15.51
N ASN A 292 -0.01 -12.26 15.00
CA ASN A 292 -1.28 -11.54 14.96
C ASN A 292 -2.09 -12.08 13.78
N VAL A 293 -3.32 -12.51 14.05
CA VAL A 293 -4.18 -13.17 13.04
C VAL A 293 -5.55 -12.51 13.01
N VAL A 294 -6.03 -12.23 11.80
CA VAL A 294 -7.42 -11.77 11.60
C VAL A 294 -8.37 -12.95 11.74
N ILE A 295 -9.35 -12.82 12.62
CA ILE A 295 -10.47 -13.76 12.74
C ILE A 295 -11.74 -13.00 12.31
N TRP A 296 -12.26 -13.31 11.15
CA TRP A 296 -13.34 -12.56 10.53
C TRP A 296 -14.63 -12.58 11.37
N PRO A 297 -15.31 -11.43 11.55
CA PRO A 297 -16.56 -11.39 12.31
C PRO A 297 -17.70 -12.01 11.50
N LYS A 298 -18.75 -12.49 12.20
CA LYS A 298 -19.93 -13.15 11.59
C LYS A 298 -20.65 -12.29 10.54
N GLY A 299 -20.51 -10.97 10.61
CA GLY A 299 -21.09 -10.03 9.65
C GLY A 299 -20.46 -10.07 8.26
N VAL A 300 -19.18 -10.43 8.15
CA VAL A 300 -18.48 -10.58 6.88
C VAL A 300 -18.81 -11.94 6.26
N LYS A 301 -19.41 -11.92 5.07
CA LYS A 301 -19.81 -13.14 4.34
C LYS A 301 -18.85 -13.50 3.22
N SER A 302 -18.17 -12.52 2.67
CA SER A 302 -17.19 -12.67 1.60
C SER A 302 -16.02 -13.53 2.05
N LYS A 303 -15.50 -14.33 1.15
CA LYS A 303 -14.42 -15.28 1.39
C LYS A 303 -13.06 -14.59 1.54
N ASP A 304 -12.76 -13.67 0.62
CA ASP A 304 -11.47 -13.01 0.48
C ASP A 304 -11.62 -11.49 0.31
N ILE A 305 -10.53 -10.76 0.27
CA ILE A 305 -10.51 -9.30 0.13
C ILE A 305 -11.16 -8.87 -1.20
N ASN A 306 -10.86 -9.58 -2.30
CA ASN A 306 -11.45 -9.22 -3.58
C ASN A 306 -12.98 -9.39 -3.58
N GLU A 307 -13.51 -10.45 -2.98
CA GLU A 307 -14.96 -10.60 -2.83
C GLU A 307 -15.58 -9.51 -1.94
N MET A 308 -14.88 -9.05 -0.89
CA MET A 308 -15.34 -7.94 -0.06
C MET A 308 -15.48 -6.65 -0.89
N ILE A 309 -14.48 -6.35 -1.74
CA ILE A 309 -14.54 -5.21 -2.67
C ILE A 309 -15.71 -5.36 -3.66
N LEU A 310 -15.89 -6.56 -4.20
CA LEU A 310 -16.99 -6.83 -5.14
C LEU A 310 -18.38 -6.71 -4.48
N SER A 311 -18.48 -7.07 -3.20
CA SER A 311 -19.70 -6.90 -2.41
C SER A 311 -20.02 -5.44 -2.04
N GLY A 312 -19.11 -4.50 -2.36
CA GLY A 312 -19.30 -3.06 -2.14
C GLY A 312 -18.61 -2.49 -0.91
N MET A 313 -17.82 -3.29 -0.19
CA MET A 313 -16.99 -2.77 0.91
C MET A 313 -15.87 -1.86 0.35
N SER A 314 -15.67 -0.71 0.99
CA SER A 314 -14.50 0.12 0.69
C SER A 314 -13.22 -0.48 1.30
N VAL A 315 -12.06 -0.10 0.75
CA VAL A 315 -10.76 -0.49 1.34
C VAL A 315 -10.66 -0.04 2.79
N LEU A 316 -11.20 1.13 3.12
CA LEU A 316 -11.21 1.66 4.49
C LEU A 316 -12.05 0.79 5.44
N ASP A 317 -13.23 0.35 4.98
CA ASP A 317 -14.08 -0.55 5.78
C ASP A 317 -13.37 -1.88 6.04
N ILE A 318 -12.72 -2.44 5.01
CA ILE A 318 -11.94 -3.68 5.14
C ILE A 318 -10.81 -3.51 6.15
N LEU A 319 -10.05 -2.40 6.07
CA LEU A 319 -8.97 -2.10 7.01
C LEU A 319 -9.48 -1.94 8.45
N ASN A 320 -10.64 -1.30 8.64
CA ASN A 320 -11.28 -1.17 9.95
C ASN A 320 -11.68 -2.56 10.50
N VAL A 321 -12.23 -3.43 9.65
CA VAL A 321 -12.56 -4.81 10.05
C VAL A 321 -11.30 -5.58 10.40
N ILE A 322 -10.25 -5.52 9.60
CA ILE A 322 -8.95 -6.15 9.87
C ILE A 322 -8.40 -5.67 11.21
N HIS A 323 -8.32 -4.37 11.43
CA HIS A 323 -7.79 -3.78 12.65
C HIS A 323 -8.57 -4.23 13.89
N SER A 324 -9.91 -4.18 13.83
CA SER A 324 -10.79 -4.52 14.95
C SER A 324 -10.84 -6.01 15.26
N ASN A 325 -10.45 -6.87 14.31
CA ASN A 325 -10.53 -8.33 14.43
C ASN A 325 -9.16 -9.02 14.33
N THR A 326 -8.08 -8.26 14.52
CA THR A 326 -6.72 -8.78 14.67
C THR A 326 -6.49 -9.20 16.11
N HIS A 327 -6.19 -10.47 16.33
CA HIS A 327 -6.04 -11.07 17.65
C HIS A 327 -4.73 -11.85 17.78
N ARG A 328 -4.25 -12.06 19.02
CA ARG A 328 -3.02 -12.82 19.31
C ARG A 328 -3.21 -13.69 20.56
N GLY A 329 -2.46 -14.79 20.63
CA GLY A 329 -2.35 -15.65 21.81
C GLY A 329 -3.69 -16.23 22.27
N LEU A 330 -3.96 -16.25 23.58
CA LEU A 330 -5.16 -16.86 24.15
C LEU A 330 -6.45 -16.19 23.66
N HIS A 331 -6.45 -14.88 23.49
CA HIS A 331 -7.62 -14.17 22.94
C HIS A 331 -7.93 -14.65 21.51
N ALA A 332 -6.91 -14.72 20.63
CA ALA A 332 -7.09 -15.27 19.29
C ALA A 332 -7.66 -16.70 19.33
N ARG A 333 -7.18 -17.54 20.26
CA ARG A 333 -7.67 -18.92 20.43
C ARG A 333 -9.15 -18.96 20.80
N THR A 334 -9.58 -18.11 21.70
CA THR A 334 -10.99 -18.01 22.12
C THR A 334 -11.90 -17.57 20.98
N VAL A 335 -11.52 -16.49 20.27
CA VAL A 335 -12.28 -15.96 19.13
C VAL A 335 -12.32 -16.99 17.99
N PHE A 336 -11.19 -17.64 17.69
CA PHE A 336 -11.10 -18.69 16.68
C PHE A 336 -12.02 -19.89 16.97
N ASN A 337 -12.06 -20.36 18.23
CA ASN A 337 -12.95 -21.47 18.62
C ASN A 337 -14.44 -21.14 18.40
N ASN A 338 -14.83 -19.86 18.52
CA ASN A 338 -16.18 -19.39 18.25
C ASN A 338 -16.45 -19.13 16.75
N TRP A 339 -15.39 -18.95 15.95
CA TRP A 339 -15.48 -18.69 14.51
C TRP A 339 -15.55 -19.97 13.69
N LYS A 340 -14.71 -20.98 14.00
CA LYS A 340 -14.66 -22.25 13.26
C LYS A 340 -15.99 -22.99 13.35
N ARG A 341 -16.33 -23.73 12.28
CA ARG A 341 -17.58 -24.48 12.13
C ARG A 341 -17.34 -25.91 11.67
N ILE A 342 -16.26 -26.50 12.17
CA ILE A 342 -15.82 -27.88 11.93
C ILE A 342 -15.72 -28.64 13.25
#